data_bf1a826c02fb8a8e507192d4f8c339f3
#
_entry.id   bf1a826c02fb8a8e507192d4f8c339f3
#
_cell.length_a   1.000
_cell.length_b   1.000
_cell.length_c   1.000
_cell.angle_alpha   90.00
_cell.angle_beta   90.00
_cell.angle_gamma   90.00
#
_symmetry.space_group_name_H-M   'P 1'
#
loop_
_entity.id
_entity.type
_entity.pdbx_description
1 polymer ?
#
loop_
_entity_poly.entity_id
_entity_poly.type
_entity_poly.pdbx_seq_one_letter_code
_entity_poly.pdbx_strand_id
1 'polypeptide(L)'
;YDPISYATDVVETASALGVNDALVVGHSLGGVVASAFAAIAPCRAVVNIDQSLRLSAFKAALEQLEPMLKGDDESFQQALELMFTAMDGPLSASEQARLREHRRADQAVVLATWAAVFESTEAELDATVEALAGGITVPYLALHGIDPGPDYGPWLQHLVPTATVEVWPDMGHYLHLVDPARFLARLAEFEAQVGA
;
A
#
# COMPACT_ATOMS: atom_id res chain seq x y z
N TYR A 1 6.18 -15.31 -1.80
CA TYR A 1 5.24 -14.22 -1.68
C TYR A 1 5.96 -13.01 -1.08
N ASP A 2 6.24 -12.00 -1.89
CA ASP A 2 6.82 -10.73 -1.44
C ASP A 2 6.44 -9.61 -2.43
N PRO A 3 6.52 -8.30 -2.06
CA PRO A 3 6.09 -7.21 -2.92
C PRO A 3 6.82 -7.11 -4.26
N ILE A 4 8.08 -7.52 -4.34
CA ILE A 4 8.86 -7.50 -5.60
C ILE A 4 8.38 -8.61 -6.53
N SER A 5 8.15 -9.82 -6.00
CA SER A 5 7.57 -10.94 -6.77
C SER A 5 6.18 -10.56 -7.31
N TYR A 6 5.31 -9.96 -6.48
CA TYR A 6 4.02 -9.47 -6.95
C TYR A 6 4.15 -8.38 -8.02
N ALA A 7 5.08 -7.44 -7.86
CA ALA A 7 5.33 -6.43 -8.88
C ALA A 7 5.82 -7.05 -10.20
N THR A 8 6.66 -8.08 -10.14
CA THR A 8 7.13 -8.80 -11.33
C THR A 8 5.96 -9.48 -12.05
N ASP A 9 5.06 -10.15 -11.32
CA ASP A 9 3.86 -10.77 -11.89
C ASP A 9 2.96 -9.72 -12.59
N VAL A 10 2.82 -8.53 -11.99
CA VAL A 10 2.06 -7.41 -12.60
C VAL A 10 2.76 -6.90 -13.87
N VAL A 11 4.09 -6.75 -13.86
CA VAL A 11 4.89 -6.34 -15.03
C VAL A 11 4.73 -7.34 -16.18
N GLU A 12 4.85 -8.63 -15.89
CA GLU A 12 4.68 -9.69 -16.89
C GLU A 12 3.26 -9.70 -17.47
N THR A 13 2.25 -9.52 -16.60
CA THR A 13 0.84 -9.43 -17.02
C THR A 13 0.59 -8.20 -17.90
N ALA A 14 1.07 -7.02 -17.49
CA ALA A 14 0.96 -5.79 -18.26
C ALA A 14 1.61 -5.94 -19.64
N SER A 15 2.82 -6.51 -19.67
CA SER A 15 3.56 -6.79 -20.90
C SER A 15 2.79 -7.73 -21.85
N ALA A 16 2.24 -8.83 -21.30
CA ALA A 16 1.45 -9.79 -22.08
C ALA A 16 0.16 -9.18 -22.66
N LEU A 17 -0.41 -8.17 -21.98
CA LEU A 17 -1.58 -7.42 -22.43
C LEU A 17 -1.22 -6.22 -23.33
N GLY A 18 0.06 -5.94 -23.57
CA GLY A 18 0.51 -4.78 -24.35
C GLY A 18 0.32 -3.44 -23.67
N VAL A 19 0.22 -3.42 -22.33
CA VAL A 19 0.10 -2.19 -21.53
C VAL A 19 1.49 -1.63 -21.27
N ASN A 20 1.84 -0.51 -21.93
CA ASN A 20 3.19 0.05 -21.88
C ASN A 20 3.30 1.42 -21.19
N ASP A 21 2.16 2.08 -20.91
CA ASP A 21 2.11 3.43 -20.35
C ASP A 21 1.03 3.52 -19.26
N ALA A 22 1.15 2.66 -18.25
CA ALA A 22 0.15 2.56 -17.20
C ALA A 22 0.27 3.69 -16.18
N LEU A 23 -0.87 4.24 -15.75
CA LEU A 23 -1.02 4.83 -14.44
C LEU A 23 -1.24 3.66 -13.44
N VAL A 24 -0.24 3.39 -12.61
CA VAL A 24 -0.29 2.27 -11.67
C VAL A 24 -0.91 2.73 -10.35
N VAL A 25 -2.02 2.12 -9.98
CA VAL A 25 -2.77 2.48 -8.76
C VAL A 25 -2.78 1.29 -7.81
N GLY A 26 -2.31 1.49 -6.59
CA GLY A 26 -2.27 0.44 -5.57
C GLY A 26 -2.79 0.91 -4.22
N HIS A 27 -3.61 0.07 -3.58
CA HIS A 27 -4.13 0.31 -2.23
C HIS A 27 -3.49 -0.66 -1.24
N SER A 28 -3.11 -0.18 -0.06
CA SER A 28 -2.52 -1.00 1.01
C SER A 28 -1.26 -1.72 0.48
N LEU A 29 -1.11 -3.03 0.69
CA LEU A 29 -0.02 -3.82 0.09
C LEU A 29 0.15 -3.54 -1.41
N GLY A 30 -0.96 -3.31 -2.14
CA GLY A 30 -0.93 -2.90 -3.54
C GLY A 30 -0.18 -1.58 -3.76
N GLY A 31 -0.11 -0.69 -2.79
CA GLY A 31 0.70 0.54 -2.83
C GLY A 31 2.20 0.25 -2.81
N VAL A 32 2.64 -0.75 -2.03
CA VAL A 32 4.04 -1.24 -2.08
C VAL A 32 4.32 -1.89 -3.42
N VAL A 33 3.40 -2.72 -3.92
CA VAL A 33 3.53 -3.39 -5.23
C VAL A 33 3.58 -2.37 -6.37
N ALA A 34 2.74 -1.33 -6.34
CA ALA A 34 2.77 -0.24 -7.33
C ALA A 34 4.08 0.55 -7.31
N SER A 35 4.62 0.80 -6.11
CA SER A 35 5.93 1.42 -5.94
C SER A 35 7.05 0.54 -6.49
N ALA A 36 7.00 -0.77 -6.19
CA ALA A 36 7.95 -1.74 -6.72
C ALA A 36 7.86 -1.86 -8.24
N PHE A 37 6.65 -1.86 -8.81
CA PHE A 37 6.47 -1.82 -10.26
C PHE A 37 7.22 -0.65 -10.90
N ALA A 38 7.02 0.57 -10.38
CA ALA A 38 7.66 1.77 -10.93
C ALA A 38 9.19 1.78 -10.77
N ALA A 39 9.71 1.03 -9.80
CA ALA A 39 11.16 0.88 -9.61
C ALA A 39 11.80 -0.10 -10.59
N ILE A 40 11.04 -1.09 -11.11
CA ILE A 40 11.58 -2.18 -11.94
C ILE A 40 11.09 -2.14 -13.38
N ALA A 41 10.05 -1.38 -13.71
CA ALA A 41 9.47 -1.32 -15.04
C ALA A 41 8.97 0.10 -15.37
N PRO A 42 8.92 0.47 -16.66
CA PRO A 42 8.38 1.76 -17.06
C PRO A 42 6.87 1.84 -16.83
N CYS A 43 6.44 2.99 -16.31
CA CYS A 43 5.04 3.38 -16.20
C CYS A 43 4.93 4.90 -16.30
N ARG A 44 3.71 5.41 -16.49
CA ARG A 44 3.47 6.85 -16.61
C ARG A 44 3.53 7.54 -15.25
N ALA A 45 2.93 6.96 -14.24
CA ALA A 45 2.89 7.49 -12.87
C ALA A 45 2.39 6.42 -11.87
N VAL A 46 2.52 6.72 -10.58
CA VAL A 46 2.03 5.89 -9.46
C VAL A 46 1.03 6.65 -8.62
N VAL A 47 -0.04 5.96 -8.19
CA VAL A 47 -0.92 6.39 -7.10
C VAL A 47 -0.88 5.33 -6.01
N ASN A 48 -0.33 5.69 -4.87
CA ASN A 48 -0.29 4.87 -3.66
C ASN A 48 -1.40 5.32 -2.71
N ILE A 49 -2.34 4.42 -2.44
CA ILE A 49 -3.51 4.69 -1.60
C ILE A 49 -3.29 4.06 -0.23
N ASP A 50 -3.11 4.90 0.76
CA ASP A 50 -3.03 4.60 2.19
C ASP A 50 -2.02 3.49 2.55
N GLN A 51 -0.84 3.56 1.93
CA GLN A 51 0.27 2.69 2.25
C GLN A 51 1.51 3.51 2.58
N SER A 52 1.89 3.55 3.85
CA SER A 52 3.18 4.07 4.23
C SER A 52 4.31 3.15 3.74
N LEU A 53 5.33 3.74 3.13
CA LEU A 53 6.57 3.00 2.81
C LEU A 53 7.52 2.93 4.02
N ARG A 54 7.25 3.59 5.15
CA ARG A 54 7.96 3.36 6.41
C ARG A 54 7.50 2.04 7.03
N LEU A 55 8.16 0.96 6.66
CA LEU A 55 7.77 -0.39 7.09
C LEU A 55 8.12 -0.66 8.56
N SER A 56 9.02 0.10 9.17
CA SER A 56 9.36 0.01 10.60
C SER A 56 8.14 0.22 11.51
N ALA A 57 7.29 1.21 11.20
CA ALA A 57 6.03 1.43 11.94
C ALA A 57 5.05 0.27 11.77
N PHE A 58 4.97 -0.30 10.58
CA PHE A 58 4.15 -1.49 10.30
C PHE A 58 4.67 -2.72 11.04
N LYS A 59 6.00 -2.91 11.08
CA LYS A 59 6.65 -3.97 11.86
C LYS A 59 6.24 -3.94 13.32
N ALA A 60 6.34 -2.78 13.97
CA ALA A 60 5.97 -2.63 15.38
C ALA A 60 4.49 -3.00 15.65
N ALA A 61 3.59 -2.69 14.72
CA ALA A 61 2.18 -3.09 14.83
C ALA A 61 1.99 -4.61 14.63
N LEU A 62 2.68 -5.21 13.66
CA LEU A 62 2.61 -6.64 13.39
C LEU A 62 3.19 -7.49 14.54
N GLU A 63 4.28 -7.05 15.17
CA GLU A 63 4.90 -7.78 16.30
C GLU A 63 3.93 -7.98 17.47
N GLN A 64 3.00 -7.03 17.68
CA GLN A 64 1.96 -7.16 18.70
C GLN A 64 0.93 -8.25 18.36
N LEU A 65 0.67 -8.48 17.09
CA LEU A 65 -0.28 -9.46 16.59
C LEU A 65 0.37 -10.81 16.23
N GLU A 66 1.70 -10.87 16.18
CA GLU A 66 2.45 -12.05 15.73
C GLU A 66 2.03 -13.35 16.39
N PRO A 67 1.83 -13.42 17.74
CA PRO A 67 1.40 -14.66 18.38
C PRO A 67 0.04 -15.15 17.87
N MET A 68 -0.88 -14.24 17.55
CA MET A 68 -2.19 -14.59 17.02
C MET A 68 -2.10 -14.94 15.53
N LEU A 69 -1.33 -14.18 14.74
CA LEU A 69 -1.12 -14.42 13.32
C LEU A 69 -0.48 -15.77 13.05
N LYS A 70 0.41 -16.23 13.95
CA LYS A 70 1.08 -17.55 13.88
C LYS A 70 0.35 -18.64 14.69
N GLY A 71 -0.78 -18.30 15.32
CA GLY A 71 -1.60 -19.23 16.11
C GLY A 71 -2.44 -20.18 15.26
N ASP A 72 -3.47 -20.76 15.87
CA ASP A 72 -4.47 -21.54 15.15
C ASP A 72 -5.35 -20.66 14.24
N ASP A 73 -6.18 -21.29 13.42
CA ASP A 73 -7.04 -20.59 12.47
C ASP A 73 -7.96 -19.56 13.14
N GLU A 74 -8.51 -19.87 14.32
CA GLU A 74 -9.37 -18.95 15.06
C GLU A 74 -8.61 -17.70 15.52
N SER A 75 -7.40 -17.88 16.08
CA SER A 75 -6.50 -16.80 16.50
C SER A 75 -6.08 -15.94 15.29
N PHE A 76 -5.75 -16.57 14.18
CA PHE A 76 -5.38 -15.89 12.93
C PHE A 76 -6.54 -15.02 12.41
N GLN A 77 -7.75 -15.56 12.30
CA GLN A 77 -8.91 -14.80 11.86
C GLN A 77 -9.23 -13.64 12.80
N GLN A 78 -9.08 -13.85 14.11
CA GLN A 78 -9.28 -12.80 15.11
C GLN A 78 -8.24 -11.67 14.95
N ALA A 79 -6.97 -12.00 14.70
CA ALA A 79 -5.92 -11.00 14.47
C ALA A 79 -6.25 -10.13 13.23
N LEU A 80 -6.69 -10.76 12.14
CA LEU A 80 -7.10 -10.05 10.94
C LEU A 80 -8.30 -9.15 11.17
N GLU A 81 -9.33 -9.64 11.88
CA GLU A 81 -10.52 -8.83 12.17
C GLU A 81 -10.17 -7.61 13.04
N LEU A 82 -9.32 -7.77 14.06
CA LEU A 82 -8.82 -6.66 14.89
C LEU A 82 -8.09 -5.62 14.04
N MET A 83 -7.17 -6.06 13.20
CA MET A 83 -6.37 -5.18 12.34
C MET A 83 -7.24 -4.40 11.36
N PHE A 84 -8.13 -5.08 10.64
CA PHE A 84 -8.96 -4.44 9.63
C PHE A 84 -10.04 -3.54 10.23
N THR A 85 -10.66 -3.93 11.36
CA THR A 85 -11.65 -3.09 12.05
C THR A 85 -11.02 -1.78 12.54
N ALA A 86 -9.77 -1.81 13.02
CA ALA A 86 -9.05 -0.61 13.42
C ALA A 86 -8.79 0.36 12.23
N MET A 87 -8.79 -0.15 11.01
CA MET A 87 -8.52 0.62 9.78
C MET A 87 -9.79 1.07 9.04
N ASP A 88 -10.98 0.59 9.39
CA ASP A 88 -12.24 0.85 8.67
C ASP A 88 -12.57 2.35 8.55
N GLY A 89 -12.23 3.16 9.58
CA GLY A 89 -12.57 4.59 9.59
C GLY A 89 -14.08 4.82 9.47
N PRO A 90 -14.53 5.84 8.72
CA PRO A 90 -15.94 6.19 8.59
C PRO A 90 -16.67 5.42 7.46
N LEU A 91 -16.18 4.23 7.09
CA LEU A 91 -16.90 3.36 6.15
C LEU A 91 -18.33 3.11 6.60
N SER A 92 -19.28 3.13 5.67
CA SER A 92 -20.65 2.74 5.96
C SER A 92 -20.73 1.28 6.41
N ALA A 93 -21.73 0.95 7.23
CA ALA A 93 -21.93 -0.44 7.68
C ALA A 93 -22.11 -1.42 6.51
N SER A 94 -22.71 -0.98 5.40
CA SER A 94 -22.86 -1.79 4.18
C SER A 94 -21.53 -2.07 3.49
N GLU A 95 -20.62 -1.07 3.41
CA GLU A 95 -19.29 -1.27 2.86
C GLU A 95 -18.42 -2.16 3.75
N GLN A 96 -18.47 -1.97 5.07
CA GLN A 96 -17.79 -2.85 6.02
C GLN A 96 -18.26 -4.31 5.86
N ALA A 97 -19.57 -4.54 5.76
CA ALA A 97 -20.13 -5.86 5.54
C ALA A 97 -19.65 -6.47 4.21
N ARG A 98 -19.66 -5.68 3.13
CA ARG A 98 -19.17 -6.10 1.82
C ARG A 98 -17.69 -6.48 1.84
N LEU A 99 -16.84 -5.69 2.50
CA LEU A 99 -15.42 -5.99 2.65
C LEU A 99 -15.20 -7.29 3.43
N ARG A 100 -15.93 -7.50 4.54
CA ARG A 100 -15.85 -8.76 5.31
C ARG A 100 -16.30 -9.97 4.50
N GLU A 101 -17.40 -9.85 3.75
CA GLU A 101 -17.92 -10.94 2.92
C GLU A 101 -16.92 -11.37 1.83
N HIS A 102 -16.20 -10.42 1.24
CA HIS A 102 -15.28 -10.69 0.14
C HIS A 102 -13.83 -10.90 0.57
N ARG A 103 -13.49 -10.59 1.82
CA ARG A 103 -12.15 -10.83 2.34
C ARG A 103 -11.83 -12.32 2.32
N ARG A 104 -10.69 -12.65 1.74
CA ARG A 104 -10.09 -13.97 1.75
C ARG A 104 -8.66 -13.85 2.19
N ALA A 105 -8.29 -14.58 3.22
CA ALA A 105 -6.93 -14.61 3.75
C ALA A 105 -6.54 -16.06 4.03
N ASP A 106 -5.48 -16.49 3.40
CA ASP A 106 -4.81 -17.74 3.70
C ASP A 106 -3.64 -17.43 4.62
N GLN A 107 -3.56 -18.10 5.77
CA GLN A 107 -2.53 -17.85 6.78
C GLN A 107 -1.11 -18.02 6.23
N ALA A 108 -0.87 -19.08 5.45
CA ALA A 108 0.44 -19.33 4.90
C ALA A 108 0.87 -18.22 3.91
N VAL A 109 -0.08 -17.73 3.09
CA VAL A 109 0.18 -16.64 2.15
C VAL A 109 0.45 -15.33 2.90
N VAL A 110 -0.36 -15.00 3.91
CA VAL A 110 -0.18 -13.78 4.73
C VAL A 110 1.17 -13.79 5.43
N LEU A 111 1.51 -14.87 6.11
CA LEU A 111 2.78 -14.99 6.83
C LEU A 111 3.98 -14.96 5.87
N ALA A 112 3.89 -15.59 4.71
CA ALA A 112 4.94 -15.54 3.70
C ALA A 112 5.11 -14.13 3.12
N THR A 113 4.01 -13.41 2.87
CA THR A 113 4.04 -12.01 2.38
C THR A 113 4.70 -11.06 3.38
N TRP A 114 4.48 -11.27 4.66
CA TRP A 114 5.04 -10.43 5.72
C TRP A 114 6.35 -10.97 6.33
N ALA A 115 6.87 -12.10 5.83
CA ALA A 115 8.07 -12.72 6.35
C ALA A 115 9.24 -11.75 6.47
N ALA A 116 9.51 -10.97 5.42
CA ALA A 116 10.56 -9.96 5.43
C ALA A 116 10.37 -8.89 6.53
N VAL A 117 9.12 -8.51 6.83
CA VAL A 117 8.82 -7.54 7.90
C VAL A 117 9.07 -8.14 9.29
N PHE A 118 8.72 -9.42 9.49
CA PHE A 118 8.99 -10.11 10.76
C PHE A 118 10.48 -10.38 10.99
N GLU A 119 11.19 -10.77 9.94
CA GLU A 119 12.56 -11.31 10.03
C GLU A 119 13.65 -10.23 9.94
N SER A 120 13.35 -9.08 9.30
CA SER A 120 14.32 -8.01 9.15
C SER A 120 14.34 -7.07 10.35
N THR A 121 15.48 -6.46 10.60
CA THR A 121 15.59 -5.30 11.50
C THR A 121 14.98 -4.05 10.86
N GLU A 122 14.67 -3.03 11.64
CA GLU A 122 14.19 -1.75 11.11
C GLU A 122 15.17 -1.14 10.09
N ALA A 123 16.47 -1.20 10.37
CA ALA A 123 17.51 -0.68 9.48
C ALA A 123 17.55 -1.44 8.13
N GLU A 124 17.32 -2.75 8.12
CA GLU A 124 17.26 -3.54 6.90
C GLU A 124 15.99 -3.22 6.09
N LEU A 125 14.87 -3.00 6.77
CA LEU A 125 13.62 -2.55 6.12
C LEU A 125 13.80 -1.17 5.49
N ASP A 126 14.40 -0.23 6.21
CA ASP A 126 14.67 1.12 5.72
C ASP A 126 15.61 1.08 4.51
N ALA A 127 16.69 0.31 4.57
CA ALA A 127 17.61 0.14 3.44
C ALA A 127 16.92 -0.49 2.21
N THR A 128 16.00 -1.43 2.43
CA THR A 128 15.21 -2.04 1.35
C THR A 128 14.30 -1.01 0.68
N VAL A 129 13.64 -0.18 1.49
CA VAL A 129 12.76 0.90 0.98
C VAL A 129 13.57 1.98 0.25
N GLU A 130 14.71 2.38 0.78
CA GLU A 130 15.61 3.35 0.12
C GLU A 130 16.08 2.83 -1.24
N ALA A 131 16.50 1.57 -1.31
CA ALA A 131 16.91 0.94 -2.58
C ALA A 131 15.76 0.89 -3.59
N LEU A 132 14.55 0.54 -3.15
CA LEU A 132 13.35 0.53 -3.98
C LEU A 132 13.00 1.93 -4.49
N ALA A 133 12.93 2.89 -3.56
CA ALA A 133 12.54 4.27 -3.85
C ALA A 133 13.49 4.95 -4.84
N GLY A 134 14.79 4.64 -4.79
CA GLY A 134 15.80 5.15 -5.73
C GLY A 134 15.52 4.78 -7.20
N GLY A 135 14.72 3.75 -7.45
CA GLY A 135 14.27 3.37 -8.80
C GLY A 135 13.03 4.14 -9.29
N ILE A 136 12.32 4.84 -8.41
CA ILE A 136 11.08 5.54 -8.76
C ILE A 136 11.41 6.94 -9.28
N THR A 137 11.28 7.14 -10.57
CA THR A 137 11.58 8.42 -11.24
C THR A 137 10.36 9.10 -11.86
N VAL A 138 9.22 8.40 -11.86
CA VAL A 138 7.96 8.89 -12.42
C VAL A 138 7.17 9.71 -11.41
N PRO A 139 6.20 10.55 -11.82
CA PRO A 139 5.28 11.22 -10.90
C PRO A 139 4.62 10.24 -9.93
N TYR A 140 4.61 10.61 -8.65
CA TYR A 140 4.14 9.74 -7.58
C TYR A 140 3.16 10.50 -6.67
N LEU A 141 1.95 9.99 -6.52
CA LEU A 141 0.93 10.52 -5.64
C LEU A 141 0.68 9.54 -4.49
N ALA A 142 0.97 9.95 -3.26
CA ALA A 142 0.61 9.22 -2.05
C ALA A 142 -0.61 9.88 -1.39
N LEU A 143 -1.71 9.15 -1.31
CA LEU A 143 -2.95 9.58 -0.66
C LEU A 143 -3.14 8.80 0.63
N HIS A 144 -3.20 9.48 1.76
CA HIS A 144 -3.36 8.85 3.07
C HIS A 144 -4.67 9.28 3.73
N GLY A 145 -5.47 8.32 4.18
CA GLY A 145 -6.64 8.55 5.02
C GLY A 145 -6.32 8.34 6.51
N ILE A 146 -5.26 7.58 6.79
CA ILE A 146 -4.62 7.47 8.10
C ILE A 146 -3.35 8.33 8.05
N ASP A 147 -3.23 9.29 8.97
CA ASP A 147 -2.06 10.20 9.00
C ASP A 147 -0.78 9.43 9.33
N PRO A 148 0.20 9.37 8.41
CA PRO A 148 1.47 8.70 8.64
C PRO A 148 2.46 9.51 9.48
N GLY A 149 2.02 10.68 9.98
CA GLY A 149 2.81 11.61 10.78
C GLY A 149 3.44 12.75 9.98
N PRO A 150 3.79 13.85 10.68
CA PRO A 150 4.19 15.11 10.03
C PRO A 150 5.50 15.00 9.23
N ASP A 151 6.37 14.08 9.58
CA ASP A 151 7.68 13.90 8.93
C ASP A 151 7.63 12.98 7.71
N TYR A 152 6.48 12.31 7.46
CA TYR A 152 6.38 11.33 6.37
C TYR A 152 6.51 11.98 4.99
N GLY A 153 5.84 13.09 4.75
CA GLY A 153 5.89 13.80 3.47
C GLY A 153 7.32 14.20 3.09
N PRO A 154 8.04 14.97 3.94
CA PRO A 154 9.43 15.31 3.69
C PRO A 154 10.36 14.09 3.52
N TRP A 155 10.16 13.04 4.30
CA TRP A 155 10.91 11.80 4.19
C TRP A 155 10.68 11.10 2.84
N LEU A 156 9.43 10.94 2.42
CA LEU A 156 9.12 10.30 1.14
C LEU A 156 9.66 11.13 -0.03
N GLN A 157 9.52 12.46 0.01
CA GLN A 157 10.04 13.35 -1.02
C GLN A 157 11.59 13.36 -1.10
N HIS A 158 12.27 13.09 0.00
CA HIS A 158 13.71 12.89 -0.02
C HIS A 158 14.10 11.63 -0.82
N LEU A 159 13.34 10.54 -0.68
CA LEU A 159 13.59 9.28 -1.37
C LEU A 159 13.05 9.27 -2.80
N VAL A 160 11.88 9.86 -3.01
CA VAL A 160 11.18 9.95 -4.29
C VAL A 160 10.90 11.44 -4.58
N PRO A 161 11.82 12.18 -5.22
CA PRO A 161 11.68 13.64 -5.40
C PRO A 161 10.44 14.06 -6.19
N THR A 162 9.84 13.15 -6.95
CA THR A 162 8.59 13.38 -7.70
C THR A 162 7.33 13.16 -6.87
N ALA A 163 7.46 12.79 -5.58
CA ALA A 163 6.31 12.45 -4.75
C ALA A 163 5.54 13.70 -4.30
N THR A 164 4.22 13.62 -4.43
CA THR A 164 3.25 14.46 -3.75
C THR A 164 2.54 13.63 -2.68
N VAL A 165 2.54 14.11 -1.44
CA VAL A 165 1.88 13.44 -0.31
C VAL A 165 0.69 14.27 0.13
N GLU A 166 -0.47 13.64 0.17
CA GLU A 166 -1.72 14.24 0.65
C GLU A 166 -2.31 13.38 1.77
N VAL A 167 -2.69 14.04 2.86
CA VAL A 167 -3.45 13.41 3.94
C VAL A 167 -4.89 13.90 3.87
N TRP A 168 -5.83 12.98 3.85
CA TRP A 168 -7.26 13.24 3.92
C TRP A 168 -7.76 12.83 5.32
N PRO A 169 -7.78 13.74 6.27
CA PRO A 169 -8.00 13.40 7.67
C PRO A 169 -9.30 12.64 7.88
N ASP A 170 -9.28 11.72 8.82
CA ASP A 170 -10.45 10.96 9.28
C ASP A 170 -11.11 10.06 8.23
N MET A 171 -10.43 9.77 7.09
CA MET A 171 -10.97 8.90 6.04
C MET A 171 -10.66 7.41 6.26
N GLY A 172 -9.75 7.06 7.18
CA GLY A 172 -9.34 5.68 7.40
C GLY A 172 -8.62 5.07 6.22
N HIS A 173 -8.37 3.77 6.30
CA HIS A 173 -7.59 3.03 5.30
C HIS A 173 -8.25 2.96 3.91
N TYR A 174 -9.55 3.11 3.85
CA TYR A 174 -10.35 2.96 2.63
C TYR A 174 -10.87 4.29 2.09
N LEU A 175 -10.04 5.35 2.10
CA LEU A 175 -10.44 6.70 1.67
C LEU A 175 -11.14 6.75 0.29
N HIS A 176 -10.74 5.87 -0.62
CA HIS A 176 -11.32 5.73 -1.96
C HIS A 176 -12.74 5.12 -1.95
N LEU A 177 -13.13 4.41 -0.88
CA LEU A 177 -14.49 3.89 -0.66
C LEU A 177 -15.33 4.81 0.22
N VAL A 178 -14.69 5.59 1.10
CA VAL A 178 -15.35 6.57 1.97
C VAL A 178 -15.86 7.76 1.15
N ASP A 179 -15.04 8.29 0.26
CA ASP A 179 -15.42 9.37 -0.65
C ASP A 179 -14.94 9.07 -2.08
N PRO A 180 -15.64 8.17 -2.79
CA PRO A 180 -15.26 7.78 -4.15
C PRO A 180 -15.33 8.95 -5.15
N ALA A 181 -16.21 9.92 -4.94
CA ALA A 181 -16.33 11.08 -5.83
C ALA A 181 -15.09 11.98 -5.75
N ARG A 182 -14.62 12.28 -4.54
CA ARG A 182 -13.39 13.03 -4.31
C ARG A 182 -12.18 12.27 -4.82
N PHE A 183 -12.12 10.96 -4.57
CA PHE A 183 -11.02 10.12 -5.04
C PHE A 183 -10.92 10.13 -6.57
N LEU A 184 -12.04 9.90 -7.28
CA LEU A 184 -12.05 9.89 -8.74
C LEU A 184 -11.71 11.26 -9.33
N ALA A 185 -12.20 12.36 -8.72
CA ALA A 185 -11.84 13.71 -9.14
C ALA A 185 -10.33 13.96 -9.00
N ARG A 186 -9.74 13.56 -7.84
CA ARG A 186 -8.30 13.73 -7.61
C ARG A 186 -7.44 12.86 -8.53
N LEU A 187 -7.90 11.65 -8.81
CA LEU A 187 -7.24 10.75 -9.76
C LEU A 187 -7.22 11.37 -11.17
N ALA A 188 -8.36 11.90 -11.64
CA ALA A 188 -8.46 12.56 -12.95
C ALA A 188 -7.58 13.82 -13.03
N GLU A 189 -7.51 14.62 -11.97
CA GLU A 189 -6.60 15.78 -11.89
C GLU A 189 -5.13 15.34 -12.01
N PHE A 190 -4.74 14.28 -11.28
CA PHE A 190 -3.37 13.76 -11.34
C PHE A 190 -3.07 13.19 -12.72
N GLU A 191 -3.98 12.43 -13.32
CA GLU A 191 -3.83 11.89 -14.66
C GLU A 191 -3.63 13.01 -15.70
N ALA A 192 -4.39 14.10 -15.60
CA ALA A 192 -4.23 15.25 -16.48
C ALA A 192 -2.86 15.95 -16.31
N GLN A 193 -2.31 15.98 -15.11
CA GLN A 193 -0.99 16.56 -14.84
C GLN A 193 0.16 15.72 -15.42
N VAL A 194 0.03 14.40 -15.42
CA VAL A 194 1.10 13.48 -15.87
C VAL A 194 0.96 13.07 -17.33
N GLY A 195 -0.18 13.35 -17.94
CA GLY A 195 -0.45 13.09 -19.37
C GLY A 195 -0.15 14.28 -20.30
N ALA A 196 0.28 15.42 -19.71
CA ALA A 196 0.67 16.63 -20.45
C ALA A 196 2.17 16.63 -20.68
#